data_ba676f085c2da3dbe2e5b18be764d9ae
#
_entry.id   ba676f085c2da3dbe2e5b18be764d9ae
#
_cell.length_a   1.000
_cell.length_b   1.000
_cell.length_c   1.000
_cell.angle_alpha   90.00
_cell.angle_beta   90.00
_cell.angle_gamma   90.00
#
_symmetry.space_group_name_H-M   'P 1'
#
loop_
_entity.id
_entity.type
_entity.pdbx_description
1 polymer ?
#
loop_
_entity_poly.entity_id
_entity_poly.type
_entity_poly.pdbx_seq_one_letter_code
_entity_poly.pdbx_strand_id
1 'polypeptide(L)'
;YVARVGDRLFGSTTRPGASRTEQSRQTIDETYYDHIPIVTSDRLFARHRQSGELLWDYTPTTGAILNPTITMAKDRLFFVQSNIASTLNEKTGRSKLPALLKEAATLVAIDATSGQVAWKRNIDLSSIEHHLYLSYAANRLIAVGTRNQGSGKQGRVWYDVHCYSARDGMPQWQTTQNQQQATGGSHGEQDHHPVIVGKTVYVEPYAYDLASGQQLQHWNLRRGGHGCGAMSASASTCFFRAGNPALCNLSTGQIQKVTRVSRPGCWINMIPASGLLLIPEASSGCVCDFPIQTSLAFAPPDL
;
A
#
# COMPACT_ATOMS: atom_id res chain seq x y z
N TYR A 1 8.17 -3.66 -7.75
CA TYR A 1 7.10 -4.66 -7.57
C TYR A 1 7.56 -6.03 -8.03
N VAL A 2 7.24 -7.06 -7.26
CA VAL A 2 7.43 -8.47 -7.64
C VAL A 2 6.23 -9.28 -7.14
N ALA A 3 5.68 -10.13 -8.00
CA ALA A 3 4.60 -11.05 -7.63
C ALA A 3 4.74 -12.38 -8.39
N ARG A 4 4.16 -13.44 -7.82
CA ARG A 4 4.13 -14.77 -8.43
C ARG A 4 2.69 -15.29 -8.54
N VAL A 5 2.33 -15.80 -9.71
CA VAL A 5 1.09 -16.56 -9.93
C VAL A 5 1.39 -17.77 -10.82
N GLY A 6 1.22 -18.97 -10.27
CA GLY A 6 1.59 -20.21 -10.96
C GLY A 6 3.06 -20.23 -11.37
N ASP A 7 3.32 -20.44 -12.65
CA ASP A 7 4.67 -20.48 -13.23
C ASP A 7 5.15 -19.13 -13.78
N ARG A 8 4.45 -18.05 -13.50
CA ARG A 8 4.82 -16.70 -13.91
C ARG A 8 5.33 -15.89 -12.73
N LEU A 9 6.40 -15.15 -13.00
CA LEU A 9 6.96 -14.12 -12.14
C LEU A 9 6.72 -12.76 -12.82
N PHE A 10 6.00 -11.90 -12.14
CA PHE A 10 5.71 -10.54 -12.59
C PHE A 10 6.62 -9.55 -11.88
N GLY A 11 7.08 -8.56 -12.61
CA GLY A 11 7.92 -7.51 -12.04
C GLY A 11 7.76 -6.18 -12.75
N SER A 12 8.24 -5.14 -12.09
CA SER A 12 8.39 -3.80 -12.66
C SER A 12 9.85 -3.39 -12.64
N THR A 13 10.28 -2.66 -13.66
CA THR A 13 11.61 -2.03 -13.68
C THR A 13 11.57 -0.73 -12.91
N THR A 14 12.69 -0.40 -12.30
CA THR A 14 12.95 0.91 -11.71
C THR A 14 14.32 1.41 -12.19
N ARG A 15 14.52 2.72 -12.15
CA ARG A 15 15.83 3.29 -12.48
C ARG A 15 16.82 3.08 -11.33
N PRO A 16 18.12 2.99 -11.61
CA PRO A 16 19.15 2.81 -10.56
C PRO A 16 19.05 3.83 -9.43
N GLY A 17 18.74 5.09 -9.76
CA GLY A 17 18.56 6.16 -8.77
C GLY A 17 17.34 6.04 -7.85
N ALA A 18 16.46 5.05 -8.08
CA ALA A 18 15.29 4.82 -7.22
C ALA A 18 15.67 4.23 -5.84
N SER A 19 16.85 3.61 -5.73
CA SER A 19 17.39 3.16 -4.44
C SER A 19 17.80 4.35 -3.58
N ARG A 20 17.51 4.28 -2.27
CA ARG A 20 17.92 5.30 -1.29
C ARG A 20 19.11 4.84 -0.44
N THR A 21 19.93 3.95 -0.93
CA THR A 21 21.07 3.38 -0.17
C THR A 21 22.10 4.39 0.31
N GLU A 22 22.20 5.54 -0.38
CA GLU A 22 23.18 6.58 -0.07
C GLU A 22 22.62 7.72 0.81
N GLN A 23 21.33 7.66 1.19
CA GLN A 23 20.76 8.70 2.03
C GLN A 23 21.08 8.46 3.50
N SER A 24 21.49 9.53 4.19
CA SER A 24 21.71 9.47 5.63
C SER A 24 20.36 9.26 6.36
N ARG A 25 20.43 8.65 7.56
CA ARG A 25 19.27 8.51 8.43
C ARG A 25 18.60 9.88 8.70
N GLN A 26 19.40 10.92 8.95
CA GLN A 26 18.88 12.26 9.20
C GLN A 26 18.08 12.79 7.99
N THR A 27 18.56 12.60 6.78
CA THR A 27 17.84 13.01 5.56
C THR A 27 16.52 12.26 5.44
N ILE A 28 16.47 10.98 5.81
CA ILE A 28 15.23 10.19 5.80
C ILE A 28 14.27 10.70 6.87
N ASP A 29 14.74 10.95 8.07
CA ASP A 29 13.92 11.41 9.21
C ASP A 29 13.34 12.81 8.97
N GLU A 30 14.08 13.71 8.35
CA GLU A 30 13.64 15.07 8.05
C GLU A 30 12.52 15.12 6.99
N THR A 31 12.37 14.08 6.17
CA THR A 31 11.34 14.00 5.13
C THR A 31 10.03 13.34 5.58
N TYR A 32 9.88 12.96 6.84
CA TYR A 32 8.69 12.26 7.34
C TYR A 32 7.38 13.02 7.16
N TYR A 33 7.43 14.35 7.16
CA TYR A 33 6.27 15.22 7.07
C TYR A 33 6.07 15.82 5.67
N ASP A 34 7.00 15.54 4.77
CA ASP A 34 6.95 16.01 3.39
C ASP A 34 6.28 14.99 2.47
N HIS A 35 5.92 15.45 1.28
CA HIS A 35 5.48 14.57 0.21
C HIS A 35 6.64 13.68 -0.23
N ILE A 36 6.67 12.45 0.26
CA ILE A 36 7.72 11.49 -0.05
C ILE A 36 7.59 11.04 -1.50
N PRO A 37 8.67 11.18 -2.32
CA PRO A 37 8.63 10.70 -3.69
C PRO A 37 8.44 9.18 -3.74
N ILE A 38 7.40 8.73 -4.44
CA ILE A 38 7.14 7.31 -4.68
C ILE A 38 8.03 6.78 -5.81
N VAL A 39 8.27 5.48 -5.79
CA VAL A 39 8.94 4.80 -6.90
C VAL A 39 8.00 4.76 -8.11
N THR A 40 8.55 5.10 -9.27
CA THR A 40 7.87 4.98 -10.57
C THR A 40 8.54 3.90 -11.41
N SER A 41 7.77 3.30 -12.29
CA SER A 41 8.24 2.26 -13.21
C SER A 41 7.98 2.66 -14.65
N ASP A 42 8.89 2.32 -15.53
CA ASP A 42 8.82 2.56 -16.97
C ASP A 42 8.47 1.27 -17.75
N ARG A 43 8.36 0.14 -17.05
CA ARG A 43 8.05 -1.14 -17.67
C ARG A 43 7.47 -2.12 -16.65
N LEU A 44 6.47 -2.90 -17.07
CA LEU A 44 6.03 -4.12 -16.42
C LEU A 44 6.37 -5.32 -17.30
N PHE A 45 6.66 -6.47 -16.69
CA PHE A 45 6.99 -7.69 -17.43
C PHE A 45 6.51 -8.94 -16.70
N ALA A 46 6.35 -10.01 -17.47
CA ALA A 46 6.24 -11.37 -16.94
C ALA A 46 7.35 -12.25 -17.48
N ARG A 47 7.86 -13.10 -16.60
CA ARG A 47 8.85 -14.11 -16.93
C ARG A 47 8.38 -15.49 -16.49
N HIS A 48 8.80 -16.53 -17.23
CA HIS A 48 8.63 -17.89 -16.76
C HIS A 48 9.51 -18.12 -15.53
N ARG A 49 8.91 -18.62 -14.45
CA ARG A 49 9.54 -18.70 -13.12
C ARG A 49 10.82 -19.53 -13.08
N GLN A 50 10.86 -20.64 -13.81
CA GLN A 50 11.99 -21.57 -13.79
C GLN A 50 13.07 -21.21 -14.81
N SER A 51 12.68 -20.94 -16.06
CA SER A 51 13.63 -20.63 -17.12
C SER A 51 14.11 -19.18 -17.14
N GLY A 52 13.37 -18.25 -16.51
CA GLY A 52 13.64 -16.82 -16.60
C GLY A 52 13.26 -16.20 -17.96
N GLU A 53 12.71 -16.98 -18.89
CA GLU A 53 12.28 -16.51 -20.21
C GLU A 53 11.27 -15.37 -20.11
N LEU A 54 11.46 -14.30 -20.90
CA LEU A 54 10.52 -13.20 -21.01
C LEU A 54 9.27 -13.66 -21.76
N LEU A 55 8.12 -13.63 -21.11
CA LEU A 55 6.84 -13.99 -21.70
C LEU A 55 6.18 -12.80 -22.39
N TRP A 56 6.20 -11.64 -21.74
CA TRP A 56 5.71 -10.38 -22.27
C TRP A 56 6.27 -9.20 -21.48
N ASP A 57 6.17 -8.01 -22.07
CA ASP A 57 6.40 -6.74 -21.40
C ASP A 57 5.41 -5.67 -21.86
N TYR A 58 5.18 -4.72 -20.98
CA TYR A 58 4.36 -3.54 -21.21
C TYR A 58 5.18 -2.29 -20.90
N THR A 59 5.27 -1.38 -21.86
CA THR A 59 5.93 -0.09 -21.72
C THR A 59 4.89 1.03 -21.89
N PRO A 60 4.71 1.90 -20.89
CA PRO A 60 3.77 3.01 -20.98
C PRO A 60 4.25 4.06 -21.98
N THR A 61 3.33 4.67 -22.70
CA THR A 61 3.63 5.70 -23.72
C THR A 61 3.30 7.12 -23.28
N THR A 62 2.46 7.27 -22.23
CA THR A 62 1.95 8.59 -21.82
C THR A 62 2.58 9.13 -20.54
N GLY A 63 3.04 8.28 -19.65
CA GLY A 63 3.67 8.67 -18.39
C GLY A 63 3.98 7.46 -17.53
N ALA A 64 4.73 7.65 -16.45
CA ALA A 64 5.25 6.58 -15.63
C ALA A 64 4.15 5.83 -14.86
N ILE A 65 4.40 4.54 -14.60
CA ILE A 65 3.57 3.69 -13.76
C ILE A 65 3.86 4.03 -12.29
N LEU A 66 2.80 4.23 -11.51
CA LEU A 66 2.91 4.46 -10.07
C LEU A 66 3.10 3.11 -9.38
N ASN A 67 4.33 2.79 -9.01
CA ASN A 67 4.71 1.47 -8.51
C ASN A 67 3.88 0.97 -7.29
N PRO A 68 3.53 1.82 -6.29
CA PRO A 68 2.71 1.39 -5.16
C PRO A 68 1.26 1.01 -5.52
N THR A 69 0.82 1.30 -6.75
CA THR A 69 -0.53 0.98 -7.21
C THR A 69 -0.61 -0.32 -8.01
N ILE A 70 0.52 -1.00 -8.24
CA ILE A 70 0.49 -2.27 -8.97
C ILE A 70 -0.15 -3.33 -8.09
N THR A 71 -1.30 -3.85 -8.53
CA THR A 71 -2.01 -4.93 -7.85
C THR A 71 -2.42 -6.01 -8.84
N MET A 72 -2.61 -7.23 -8.35
CA MET A 72 -2.84 -8.39 -9.18
C MET A 72 -4.10 -9.14 -8.74
N ALA A 73 -4.92 -9.50 -9.71
CA ALA A 73 -5.90 -10.56 -9.61
C ALA A 73 -5.33 -11.84 -10.27
N LYS A 74 -6.11 -12.92 -10.26
CA LYS A 74 -5.69 -14.21 -10.82
C LYS A 74 -5.23 -14.10 -12.29
N ASP A 75 -5.93 -13.33 -13.09
CA ASP A 75 -5.82 -13.24 -14.55
C ASP A 75 -5.46 -11.82 -15.05
N ARG A 76 -5.35 -10.83 -14.16
CA ARG A 76 -5.10 -9.43 -14.53
C ARG A 76 -4.15 -8.73 -13.59
N LEU A 77 -3.36 -7.80 -14.14
CA LEU A 77 -2.65 -6.77 -13.40
C LEU A 77 -3.38 -5.43 -13.57
N PHE A 78 -3.44 -4.68 -12.49
CA PHE A 78 -3.99 -3.34 -12.46
C PHE A 78 -2.97 -2.36 -11.89
N PHE A 79 -2.96 -1.14 -12.39
CA PHE A 79 -2.11 -0.06 -11.89
C PHE A 79 -2.62 1.29 -12.33
N VAL A 80 -2.14 2.33 -11.67
CA VAL A 80 -2.32 3.72 -12.08
C VAL A 80 -1.10 4.19 -12.85
N GLN A 81 -1.33 4.85 -13.98
CA GLN A 81 -0.33 5.44 -14.84
C GLN A 81 -0.54 6.94 -14.92
N SER A 82 0.53 7.72 -14.79
CA SER A 82 0.51 9.16 -15.03
C SER A 82 0.22 9.46 -16.50
N ASN A 83 -0.49 10.56 -16.77
CA ASN A 83 -0.66 11.07 -18.13
C ASN A 83 0.39 12.13 -18.51
N ILE A 84 1.36 12.37 -17.66
CA ILE A 84 2.38 13.40 -17.83
C ILE A 84 3.65 12.75 -18.40
N ALA A 85 3.91 12.98 -19.68
CA ALA A 85 4.97 12.32 -20.44
C ALA A 85 6.37 12.55 -19.85
N SER A 86 6.64 13.72 -19.26
CA SER A 86 7.95 14.03 -18.66
C SER A 86 8.31 13.10 -17.50
N THR A 87 7.32 12.45 -16.87
CA THR A 87 7.55 11.52 -15.75
C THR A 87 8.27 10.24 -16.18
N LEU A 88 8.21 9.87 -17.46
CA LEU A 88 9.00 8.78 -18.04
C LEU A 88 10.50 9.08 -18.07
N ASN A 89 10.88 10.34 -18.02
CA ASN A 89 12.27 10.78 -18.10
C ASN A 89 12.88 11.15 -16.75
N GLU A 90 12.14 10.93 -15.65
CA GLU A 90 12.65 11.22 -14.31
C GLU A 90 13.86 10.33 -13.98
N LYS A 91 15.02 10.96 -13.83
CA LYS A 91 16.32 10.26 -13.71
C LYS A 91 16.44 9.46 -12.42
N THR A 92 15.81 9.92 -11.35
CA THR A 92 15.86 9.26 -10.04
C THR A 92 14.93 8.07 -9.94
N GLY A 93 14.01 7.88 -10.90
CA GLY A 93 12.96 6.86 -10.80
C GLY A 93 11.98 7.08 -9.65
N ARG A 94 11.92 8.30 -9.10
CA ARG A 94 11.02 8.70 -8.02
C ARG A 94 10.40 10.05 -8.32
N SER A 95 9.10 10.17 -8.04
CA SER A 95 8.37 11.43 -8.21
C SER A 95 7.36 11.62 -7.09
N LYS A 96 7.10 12.87 -6.72
CA LYS A 96 6.02 13.21 -5.79
C LYS A 96 4.67 13.03 -6.47
N LEU A 97 3.64 12.57 -5.75
CA LEU A 97 2.31 12.34 -6.30
C LEU A 97 1.70 13.57 -6.98
N PRO A 98 1.79 14.80 -6.45
CA PRO A 98 1.29 15.96 -7.15
C PRO A 98 1.90 16.17 -8.54
N ALA A 99 3.16 15.80 -8.74
CA ALA A 99 3.80 15.87 -10.07
C ALA A 99 3.34 14.76 -11.02
N LEU A 100 2.85 13.63 -10.49
CA LEU A 100 2.34 12.50 -11.28
C LEU A 100 0.85 12.62 -11.60
N LEU A 101 0.07 13.28 -10.74
CA LEU A 101 -1.40 13.26 -10.74
C LEU A 101 -2.05 14.63 -11.02
N LYS A 102 -1.28 15.70 -11.24
CA LYS A 102 -1.84 17.05 -11.51
C LYS A 102 -2.77 17.12 -12.73
N GLU A 103 -2.66 16.17 -13.63
CA GLU A 103 -3.59 15.91 -14.72
C GLU A 103 -4.34 14.60 -14.43
N ALA A 104 -5.41 14.33 -15.18
CA ALA A 104 -6.11 13.05 -15.04
C ALA A 104 -5.13 11.89 -15.23
N ALA A 105 -5.15 10.93 -14.31
CA ALA A 105 -4.37 9.72 -14.42
C ALA A 105 -5.14 8.63 -15.17
N THR A 106 -4.47 7.57 -15.57
CA THR A 106 -5.08 6.43 -16.24
C THR A 106 -5.01 5.20 -15.36
N LEU A 107 -6.17 4.62 -15.03
CA LEU A 107 -6.26 3.27 -14.47
C LEU A 107 -6.17 2.27 -15.63
N VAL A 108 -5.28 1.31 -15.50
CA VAL A 108 -4.96 0.34 -16.56
C VAL A 108 -5.16 -1.07 -16.05
N ALA A 109 -5.75 -1.92 -16.90
CA ALA A 109 -5.78 -3.37 -16.70
C ALA A 109 -5.07 -4.07 -17.84
N ILE A 110 -4.19 -5.01 -17.48
CA ILE A 110 -3.44 -5.86 -18.41
C ILE A 110 -3.84 -7.32 -18.17
N ASP A 111 -4.07 -8.07 -19.24
CA ASP A 111 -4.18 -9.52 -19.17
C ASP A 111 -2.85 -10.14 -18.72
N ALA A 112 -2.87 -10.87 -17.62
CA ALA A 112 -1.67 -11.42 -16.99
C ALA A 112 -1.00 -12.53 -17.82
N THR A 113 -1.70 -13.10 -18.80
CA THR A 113 -1.17 -14.16 -19.65
C THR A 113 -0.45 -13.60 -20.87
N SER A 114 -1.07 -12.63 -21.53
CA SER A 114 -0.60 -12.10 -22.82
C SER A 114 0.14 -10.76 -22.70
N GLY A 115 0.01 -10.04 -21.59
CA GLY A 115 0.54 -8.68 -21.45
C GLY A 115 -0.26 -7.62 -22.21
N GLN A 116 -1.35 -8.00 -22.88
CA GLN A 116 -2.16 -7.06 -23.63
C GLN A 116 -3.04 -6.21 -22.71
N VAL A 117 -3.23 -4.97 -23.10
CA VAL A 117 -4.14 -4.06 -22.39
C VAL A 117 -5.58 -4.53 -22.59
N ALA A 118 -6.24 -4.90 -21.48
CA ALA A 118 -7.65 -5.26 -21.49
C ALA A 118 -8.54 -4.02 -21.54
N TRP A 119 -8.19 -2.99 -20.78
CA TRP A 119 -8.86 -1.69 -20.80
C TRP A 119 -8.00 -0.59 -20.17
N LYS A 120 -8.32 0.66 -20.51
CA LYS A 120 -7.79 1.87 -19.89
C LYS A 120 -8.94 2.79 -19.52
N ARG A 121 -8.84 3.48 -18.38
CA ARG A 121 -9.85 4.44 -17.91
C ARG A 121 -9.19 5.66 -17.32
N ASN A 122 -9.54 6.85 -17.82
CA ASN A 122 -9.14 8.09 -17.18
C ASN A 122 -9.86 8.24 -15.84
N ILE A 123 -9.12 8.58 -14.81
CA ILE A 123 -9.60 8.80 -13.45
C ILE A 123 -9.00 10.10 -12.90
N ASP A 124 -9.75 10.79 -12.07
CA ASP A 124 -9.26 11.98 -11.37
C ASP A 124 -8.79 11.59 -9.95
N LEU A 125 -7.50 11.71 -9.73
CA LEU A 125 -6.83 11.54 -8.45
C LEU A 125 -5.97 12.76 -8.11
N SER A 126 -6.23 13.91 -8.74
CA SER A 126 -5.42 15.12 -8.63
C SER A 126 -5.38 15.72 -7.21
N SER A 127 -6.37 15.39 -6.37
CA SER A 127 -6.39 15.79 -4.96
C SER A 127 -5.42 15.01 -4.08
N ILE A 128 -4.89 13.88 -4.54
CA ILE A 128 -4.02 13.01 -3.74
C ILE A 128 -2.59 13.53 -3.80
N GLU A 129 -1.99 13.72 -2.62
CA GLU A 129 -0.70 14.40 -2.50
C GLU A 129 0.40 13.52 -1.92
N HIS A 130 0.07 12.55 -1.06
CA HIS A 130 1.07 11.93 -0.21
C HIS A 130 1.26 10.44 -0.45
N HIS A 131 0.22 9.63 -0.32
CA HIS A 131 0.24 8.20 -0.60
C HIS A 131 -0.89 7.82 -1.55
N LEU A 132 -0.66 6.80 -2.34
CA LEU A 132 -1.69 6.17 -3.17
C LEU A 132 -1.40 4.68 -3.28
N TYR A 133 -2.35 3.88 -2.86
CA TYR A 133 -2.34 2.41 -2.99
C TYR A 133 -3.55 1.92 -3.74
N LEU A 134 -3.40 0.84 -4.46
CA LEU A 134 -4.47 0.14 -5.16
C LEU A 134 -4.52 -1.30 -4.70
N SER A 135 -5.70 -1.78 -4.35
CA SER A 135 -5.94 -3.17 -3.94
C SER A 135 -7.09 -3.78 -4.73
N TYR A 136 -7.02 -5.06 -4.99
CA TYR A 136 -8.06 -5.82 -5.68
C TYR A 136 -8.79 -6.77 -4.71
N ALA A 137 -10.11 -6.79 -4.76
CA ALA A 137 -10.94 -7.80 -4.13
C ALA A 137 -12.32 -7.90 -4.80
N ALA A 138 -12.84 -9.11 -4.94
CA ALA A 138 -14.21 -9.39 -5.39
C ALA A 138 -14.66 -8.53 -6.60
N ASN A 139 -13.83 -8.50 -7.63
CA ASN A 139 -14.05 -7.75 -8.87
C ASN A 139 -14.11 -6.21 -8.68
N ARG A 140 -13.49 -5.69 -7.62
CA ARG A 140 -13.34 -4.28 -7.33
C ARG A 140 -11.89 -3.89 -7.15
N LEU A 141 -11.60 -2.65 -7.50
CA LEU A 141 -10.32 -1.99 -7.27
C LEU A 141 -10.55 -0.88 -6.26
N ILE A 142 -9.86 -0.94 -5.15
CA ILE A 142 -9.92 0.06 -4.09
C ILE A 142 -8.64 0.88 -4.13
N ALA A 143 -8.76 2.15 -4.49
CA ALA A 143 -7.68 3.11 -4.42
C ALA A 143 -7.82 3.94 -3.14
N VAL A 144 -6.78 3.94 -2.32
CA VAL A 144 -6.70 4.77 -1.11
C VAL A 144 -5.55 5.73 -1.27
N GLY A 145 -5.86 7.01 -1.19
CA GLY A 145 -4.87 8.08 -1.26
C GLY A 145 -4.99 9.06 -0.10
N THR A 146 -3.92 9.77 0.17
CA THR A 146 -3.87 10.74 1.26
C THR A 146 -3.52 12.12 0.76
N ARG A 147 -4.06 13.11 1.43
CA ARG A 147 -3.71 14.51 1.31
C ARG A 147 -3.62 15.13 2.70
N ASN A 148 -2.71 16.08 2.86
CA ASN A 148 -2.43 16.68 4.14
C ASN A 148 -2.95 18.11 4.21
N GLN A 149 -3.44 18.50 5.38
CA GLN A 149 -3.71 19.89 5.72
C GLN A 149 -2.80 20.30 6.86
N GLY A 150 -1.90 21.23 6.61
CA GLY A 150 -0.84 21.59 7.52
C GLY A 150 0.35 20.65 7.48
N SER A 151 1.32 20.85 8.34
CA SER A 151 2.56 20.08 8.40
C SER A 151 2.90 19.66 9.84
N GLY A 152 3.76 18.67 9.96
CA GLY A 152 4.26 18.18 11.24
C GLY A 152 3.19 17.52 12.11
N LYS A 153 3.45 17.47 13.40
CA LYS A 153 2.61 16.76 14.40
C LYS A 153 1.18 17.28 14.51
N GLN A 154 0.92 18.51 14.10
CA GLN A 154 -0.40 19.15 14.15
C GLN A 154 -1.16 19.02 12.82
N GLY A 155 -0.52 18.49 11.79
CA GLY A 155 -1.18 18.25 10.51
C GLY A 155 -2.38 17.32 10.64
N ARG A 156 -3.34 17.51 9.76
CA ARG A 156 -4.48 16.60 9.58
C ARG A 156 -4.33 15.86 8.27
N VAL A 157 -4.68 14.60 8.28
CA VAL A 157 -4.63 13.73 7.10
C VAL A 157 -6.06 13.46 6.65
N TRP A 158 -6.29 13.57 5.36
CA TRP A 158 -7.52 13.20 4.71
C TRP A 158 -7.25 11.96 3.88
N TYR A 159 -8.13 10.96 4.00
CA TYR A 159 -8.05 9.73 3.21
C TYR A 159 -9.17 9.72 2.20
N ASP A 160 -8.82 9.75 0.93
CA ASP A 160 -9.76 9.59 -0.17
C ASP A 160 -9.77 8.11 -0.57
N VAL A 161 -10.95 7.49 -0.51
CA VAL A 161 -11.16 6.09 -0.85
C VAL A 161 -12.06 6.01 -2.07
N HIS A 162 -11.55 5.43 -3.13
CA HIS A 162 -12.25 5.29 -4.40
C HIS A 162 -12.42 3.81 -4.73
N CYS A 163 -13.59 3.42 -5.21
CA CYS A 163 -13.85 2.09 -5.72
C CYS A 163 -14.17 2.13 -7.20
N TYR A 164 -13.50 1.28 -7.94
CA TYR A 164 -13.72 1.07 -9.37
C TYR A 164 -14.07 -0.38 -9.66
N SER A 165 -14.82 -0.62 -10.73
CA SER A 165 -15.04 -1.97 -11.26
C SER A 165 -13.75 -2.51 -11.86
N ALA A 166 -13.32 -3.71 -11.48
CA ALA A 166 -12.14 -4.34 -12.07
C ALA A 166 -12.39 -4.85 -13.50
N ARG A 167 -13.68 -4.94 -13.93
CA ARG A 167 -14.04 -5.39 -15.27
C ARG A 167 -13.73 -4.34 -16.34
N ASP A 168 -13.98 -3.05 -16.03
CA ASP A 168 -13.99 -1.97 -17.02
C ASP A 168 -13.48 -0.60 -16.48
N GLY A 169 -13.06 -0.54 -15.22
CA GLY A 169 -12.55 0.67 -14.58
C GLY A 169 -13.61 1.71 -14.23
N MET A 170 -14.91 1.39 -14.35
CA MET A 170 -15.98 2.34 -14.04
C MET A 170 -16.03 2.66 -12.55
N PRO A 171 -16.18 3.95 -12.18
CA PRO A 171 -16.39 4.35 -10.78
C PRO A 171 -17.64 3.69 -10.20
N GLN A 172 -17.54 3.21 -8.95
CA GLN A 172 -18.63 2.58 -8.23
C GLN A 172 -19.08 3.43 -7.05
N TRP A 173 -18.15 3.81 -6.19
CA TRP A 173 -18.37 4.67 -5.05
C TRP A 173 -17.07 5.37 -4.65
N GLN A 174 -17.22 6.44 -3.88
CA GLN A 174 -16.10 7.14 -3.25
C GLN A 174 -16.51 7.67 -1.89
N THR A 175 -15.56 7.81 -0.99
CA THR A 175 -15.74 8.43 0.31
C THR A 175 -14.46 9.11 0.76
N THR A 176 -14.58 10.07 1.68
CA THR A 176 -13.43 10.79 2.24
C THR A 176 -13.50 10.75 3.75
N GLN A 177 -12.41 10.33 4.38
CA GLN A 177 -12.21 10.47 5.82
C GLN A 177 -11.52 11.81 6.08
N ASN A 178 -12.29 12.79 6.53
CA ASN A 178 -11.81 14.15 6.74
C ASN A 178 -11.05 14.29 8.06
N GLN A 179 -10.03 15.15 8.06
CA GLN A 179 -9.37 15.68 9.26
C GLN A 179 -8.95 14.62 10.28
N GLN A 180 -8.51 13.46 9.81
CA GLN A 180 -8.03 12.43 10.70
C GLN A 180 -6.73 12.88 11.38
N GLN A 181 -6.54 12.47 12.60
CA GLN A 181 -5.24 12.58 13.23
C GLN A 181 -4.29 11.62 12.50
N ALA A 182 -3.07 12.10 12.24
CA ALA A 182 -2.05 11.24 11.67
C ALA A 182 -1.90 9.98 12.52
N THR A 183 -1.97 8.80 11.91
CA THR A 183 -1.66 7.55 12.57
C THR A 183 -0.15 7.38 12.66
N GLY A 184 0.37 6.52 13.53
CA GLY A 184 1.81 6.44 13.74
C GLY A 184 2.39 7.46 14.73
N GLY A 185 1.54 8.28 15.32
CA GLY A 185 1.91 9.18 16.41
C GLY A 185 2.83 10.31 15.99
N SER A 186 3.99 10.43 16.63
CA SER A 186 4.90 11.55 16.41
C SER A 186 5.62 11.55 15.06
N HIS A 187 5.49 10.51 14.29
CA HIS A 187 6.08 10.41 12.94
C HIS A 187 5.20 11.00 11.83
N GLY A 188 3.99 11.40 12.13
CA GLY A 188 3.12 12.25 11.29
C GLY A 188 2.41 11.53 10.17
N GLU A 189 3.09 10.80 9.40
CA GLU A 189 2.57 10.27 8.15
C GLU A 189 1.90 8.95 8.21
N GLN A 190 0.98 8.80 7.33
CA GLN A 190 0.18 7.64 7.37
C GLN A 190 0.08 6.91 6.12
N ASP A 191 0.70 5.86 6.17
CA ASP A 191 0.76 4.86 5.18
C ASP A 191 -0.41 3.87 5.38
N HIS A 192 -1.59 4.25 4.91
CA HIS A 192 -2.74 3.37 4.95
C HIS A 192 -2.89 2.60 3.65
N HIS A 193 -2.16 1.51 3.56
CA HIS A 193 -2.53 0.47 2.63
C HIS A 193 -3.85 -0.15 3.09
N PRO A 194 -4.93 -0.15 2.26
CA PRO A 194 -6.20 -0.73 2.67
C PRO A 194 -6.06 -2.24 2.89
N VAL A 195 -6.71 -2.73 3.93
CA VAL A 195 -6.85 -4.17 4.18
C VAL A 195 -8.27 -4.58 3.81
N ILE A 196 -8.41 -5.63 3.00
CA ILE A 196 -9.72 -6.12 2.56
C ILE A 196 -9.90 -7.56 3.03
N VAL A 197 -10.94 -7.78 3.83
CA VAL A 197 -11.32 -9.11 4.33
C VAL A 197 -12.80 -9.36 4.03
N GLY A 198 -13.09 -10.39 3.26
CA GLY A 198 -14.44 -10.71 2.87
C GLY A 198 -15.11 -9.56 2.11
N LYS A 199 -16.14 -8.98 2.71
CA LYS A 199 -16.91 -7.85 2.15
C LYS A 199 -16.56 -6.50 2.79
N THR A 200 -15.46 -6.40 3.52
CA THR A 200 -15.10 -5.20 4.29
C THR A 200 -13.76 -4.64 3.85
N VAL A 201 -13.72 -3.34 3.63
CA VAL A 201 -12.49 -2.56 3.40
C VAL A 201 -12.15 -1.84 4.69
N TYR A 202 -10.99 -2.11 5.25
CA TYR A 202 -10.47 -1.46 6.45
C TYR A 202 -9.47 -0.38 6.03
N VAL A 203 -9.80 0.86 6.36
CA VAL A 203 -8.92 2.04 6.22
C VAL A 203 -8.99 2.77 7.54
N GLU A 204 -7.97 2.59 8.37
CA GLU A 204 -7.97 3.11 9.75
C GLU A 204 -8.36 4.60 9.80
N PRO A 205 -9.22 5.01 10.75
CA PRO A 205 -9.78 4.18 11.84
C PRO A 205 -11.06 3.43 11.46
N TYR A 206 -11.55 3.59 10.24
CA TYR A 206 -12.88 3.12 9.83
C TYR A 206 -12.82 1.87 8.97
N ALA A 207 -13.99 1.30 8.75
CA ALA A 207 -14.21 0.22 7.81
C ALA A 207 -15.45 0.52 6.96
N TYR A 208 -15.46 -0.02 5.76
CA TYR A 208 -16.50 0.23 4.77
C TYR A 208 -16.98 -1.07 4.16
N ASP A 209 -18.27 -1.14 3.84
CA ASP A 209 -18.78 -2.22 2.99
C ASP A 209 -18.16 -2.12 1.60
N LEU A 210 -17.57 -3.19 1.12
CA LEU A 210 -16.85 -3.24 -0.14
C LEU A 210 -17.74 -2.96 -1.35
N ALA A 211 -19.04 -3.30 -1.27
CA ALA A 211 -19.96 -3.13 -2.38
C ALA A 211 -20.50 -1.71 -2.50
N SER A 212 -20.83 -1.09 -1.38
CA SER A 212 -21.52 0.21 -1.33
C SER A 212 -20.66 1.39 -0.90
N GLY A 213 -19.53 1.13 -0.24
CA GLY A 213 -18.71 2.18 0.38
C GLY A 213 -19.32 2.77 1.66
N GLN A 214 -20.42 2.19 2.17
CA GLN A 214 -21.00 2.65 3.41
C GLN A 214 -20.10 2.33 4.59
N GLN A 215 -19.88 3.33 5.44
CA GLN A 215 -19.09 3.16 6.67
C GLN A 215 -19.80 2.25 7.65
N LEU A 216 -19.07 1.28 8.20
CA LEU A 216 -19.54 0.38 9.24
C LEU A 216 -19.46 1.08 10.59
N GLN A 217 -20.60 1.49 11.14
CA GLN A 217 -20.68 2.33 12.35
C GLN A 217 -20.14 1.66 13.62
N HIS A 218 -20.12 0.33 13.67
CA HIS A 218 -19.61 -0.43 14.80
C HIS A 218 -18.09 -0.59 14.79
N TRP A 219 -17.39 -0.14 13.72
CA TRP A 219 -15.94 -0.27 13.59
C TRP A 219 -15.23 1.07 13.75
N ASN A 220 -14.31 1.12 14.69
CA ASN A 220 -13.43 2.27 14.92
C ASN A 220 -12.13 1.80 15.58
N LEU A 221 -11.18 1.34 14.77
CA LEU A 221 -9.88 0.88 15.23
C LEU A 221 -8.87 2.03 15.16
N ARG A 222 -8.35 2.44 16.30
CA ARG A 222 -7.22 3.36 16.38
C ARG A 222 -6.03 2.67 17.01
N ARG A 223 -4.94 2.61 16.29
CA ARG A 223 -3.68 2.11 16.84
C ARG A 223 -3.13 3.10 17.85
N GLY A 224 -2.57 2.61 18.94
CA GLY A 224 -1.81 3.43 19.88
C GLY A 224 -0.54 4.00 19.25
N GLY A 225 0.17 4.83 20.01
CA GLY A 225 1.44 5.45 19.58
C GLY A 225 2.46 4.41 19.08
N HIS A 226 3.37 4.85 18.25
CA HIS A 226 4.37 4.02 17.56
C HIS A 226 3.75 2.93 16.65
N GLY A 227 2.68 3.29 15.95
CA GLY A 227 1.97 2.43 15.00
C GLY A 227 2.55 2.44 13.57
N CYS A 228 3.86 2.68 13.41
CA CYS A 228 4.51 2.80 12.10
C CYS A 228 4.31 1.54 11.24
N GLY A 229 3.73 1.70 10.08
CA GLY A 229 3.48 0.62 9.12
C GLY A 229 2.01 0.33 8.88
N ALA A 230 1.71 -0.35 7.79
CA ALA A 230 0.36 -0.75 7.44
C ALA A 230 -0.12 -1.95 8.27
N MET A 231 -1.42 -2.21 8.25
CA MET A 231 -2.01 -3.43 8.80
C MET A 231 -1.91 -4.57 7.79
N SER A 232 -1.90 -5.80 8.30
CA SER A 232 -2.15 -7.01 7.53
C SER A 232 -3.30 -7.80 8.15
N ALA A 233 -3.90 -8.74 7.43
CA ALA A 233 -4.99 -9.54 8.00
C ALA A 233 -5.01 -10.98 7.50
N SER A 234 -5.56 -11.83 8.35
CA SER A 234 -6.13 -13.14 8.01
C SER A 234 -7.65 -13.01 7.81
N ALA A 235 -8.34 -14.11 7.65
CA ALA A 235 -9.79 -14.11 7.49
C ALA A 235 -10.58 -13.58 8.70
N SER A 236 -10.00 -13.59 9.90
CA SER A 236 -10.68 -13.23 11.15
C SER A 236 -9.96 -12.21 12.01
N THR A 237 -8.71 -11.88 11.66
CA THR A 237 -7.84 -11.10 12.56
C THR A 237 -7.00 -10.14 11.74
N CYS A 238 -6.92 -8.87 12.15
CA CYS A 238 -5.91 -7.97 11.63
C CYS A 238 -4.73 -7.85 12.59
N PHE A 239 -3.55 -7.64 12.02
CA PHE A 239 -2.26 -7.55 12.71
C PHE A 239 -1.62 -6.20 12.42
N PHE A 240 -1.11 -5.56 13.45
CA PHE A 240 -0.53 -4.22 13.32
C PHE A 240 0.46 -3.94 14.46
N ARG A 241 1.27 -2.92 14.24
CA ARG A 241 2.12 -2.38 15.27
C ARG A 241 1.34 -1.36 16.10
N ALA A 242 1.46 -1.47 17.43
CA ALA A 242 1.01 -0.48 18.42
C ALA A 242 2.07 -0.41 19.53
N GLY A 243 3.27 0.09 19.17
CA GLY A 243 4.51 -0.14 19.88
C GLY A 243 5.00 -1.58 19.67
N ASN A 244 4.45 -2.52 20.39
CA ASN A 244 4.66 -3.96 20.20
C ASN A 244 3.69 -4.55 19.16
N PRO A 245 3.91 -5.80 18.73
CA PRO A 245 2.96 -6.51 17.87
C PRO A 245 1.60 -6.65 18.56
N ALA A 246 0.56 -6.31 17.84
CA ALA A 246 -0.82 -6.42 18.29
C ALA A 246 -1.70 -7.07 17.22
N LEU A 247 -2.79 -7.64 17.67
CA LEU A 247 -3.83 -8.16 16.83
C LEU A 247 -5.19 -7.60 17.24
N CYS A 248 -6.13 -7.56 16.30
CA CYS A 248 -7.53 -7.22 16.55
C CYS A 248 -8.41 -8.29 15.91
N ASN A 249 -9.30 -8.86 16.70
CA ASN A 249 -10.33 -9.77 16.20
C ASN A 249 -11.35 -8.95 15.38
N LEU A 250 -11.55 -9.32 14.11
CA LEU A 250 -12.39 -8.55 13.18
C LEU A 250 -13.89 -8.62 13.51
N SER A 251 -14.34 -9.64 14.25
CA SER A 251 -15.75 -9.77 14.63
C SER A 251 -16.11 -9.04 15.92
N THR A 252 -15.17 -8.97 16.86
CA THR A 252 -15.40 -8.38 18.19
C THR A 252 -14.78 -7.01 18.39
N GLY A 253 -13.81 -6.62 17.55
CA GLY A 253 -13.01 -5.43 17.73
C GLY A 253 -12.02 -5.51 18.90
N GLN A 254 -11.89 -6.68 19.55
CA GLN A 254 -11.01 -6.85 20.69
C GLN A 254 -9.54 -6.83 20.25
N ILE A 255 -8.76 -5.97 20.91
CA ILE A 255 -7.32 -5.80 20.67
C ILE A 255 -6.52 -6.55 21.73
N GLN A 256 -5.49 -7.27 21.29
CA GLN A 256 -4.55 -7.97 22.16
C GLN A 256 -3.12 -7.74 21.71
N LYS A 257 -2.17 -7.71 22.65
CA LYS A 257 -0.73 -7.73 22.35
C LYS A 257 -0.30 -9.17 22.10
N VAL A 258 0.42 -9.40 21.01
CA VAL A 258 1.03 -10.70 20.71
C VAL A 258 2.19 -10.97 21.67
N THR A 259 3.01 -9.96 21.88
CA THR A 259 4.12 -9.98 22.82
C THR A 259 4.47 -8.57 23.28
N ARG A 260 5.17 -8.46 24.40
CA ARG A 260 5.71 -7.20 24.90
C ARG A 260 7.24 -7.13 24.84
N VAL A 261 7.90 -8.20 24.39
CA VAL A 261 9.37 -8.32 24.38
C VAL A 261 9.97 -8.19 22.98
N SER A 262 9.18 -7.79 22.01
CA SER A 262 9.67 -7.46 20.67
C SER A 262 8.81 -6.37 20.04
N ARG A 263 9.24 -5.86 18.91
CA ARG A 263 8.48 -4.96 18.08
C ARG A 263 8.60 -5.34 16.60
N PRO A 264 7.57 -5.12 15.78
CA PRO A 264 7.72 -5.17 14.34
C PRO A 264 8.63 -4.03 13.86
N GLY A 265 9.34 -4.26 12.78
CA GLY A 265 10.12 -3.21 12.13
C GLY A 265 9.25 -2.02 11.72
N CYS A 266 9.87 -0.83 11.66
CA CYS A 266 9.20 0.37 11.16
C CYS A 266 8.90 0.20 9.67
N TRP A 267 7.66 0.48 9.27
CA TRP A 267 7.19 0.45 7.88
C TRP A 267 7.23 -0.93 7.20
N ILE A 268 7.48 -1.98 7.97
CA ILE A 268 7.38 -3.36 7.50
C ILE A 268 6.24 -4.06 8.23
N ASN A 269 5.41 -4.73 7.47
CA ASN A 269 4.23 -5.38 8.01
C ASN A 269 4.58 -6.72 8.67
N MET A 270 3.77 -7.09 9.62
CA MET A 270 3.64 -8.48 10.04
C MET A 270 2.94 -9.27 8.94
N ILE A 271 3.33 -10.51 8.73
CA ILE A 271 2.86 -11.34 7.61
C ILE A 271 2.16 -12.57 8.18
N PRO A 272 0.82 -12.61 8.19
CA PRO A 272 0.10 -13.84 8.48
C PRO A 272 0.19 -14.78 7.28
N ALA A 273 0.83 -15.92 7.44
CA ALA A 273 1.00 -16.90 6.37
C ALA A 273 1.09 -18.32 6.91
N SER A 274 0.41 -19.25 6.28
CA SER A 274 0.48 -20.70 6.59
C SER A 274 0.31 -21.04 8.07
N GLY A 275 -0.63 -20.39 8.74
CA GLY A 275 -0.87 -20.59 10.17
C GLY A 275 0.12 -19.88 11.11
N LEU A 276 1.09 -19.16 10.57
CA LEU A 276 2.08 -18.41 11.35
C LEU A 276 1.85 -16.91 11.22
N LEU A 277 2.28 -16.17 12.25
CA LEU A 277 2.49 -14.72 12.17
C LEU A 277 4.00 -14.46 12.11
N LEU A 278 4.47 -14.02 10.96
CA LEU A 278 5.87 -13.69 10.72
C LEU A 278 6.10 -12.21 11.00
N ILE A 279 7.12 -11.90 11.78
CA ILE A 279 7.56 -10.54 12.11
C ILE A 279 9.00 -10.40 11.62
N PRO A 280 9.22 -9.87 10.41
CA PRO A 280 10.56 -9.65 9.90
C PRO A 280 11.31 -8.60 10.72
N GLU A 281 12.59 -8.79 10.89
CA GLU A 281 13.47 -7.77 11.42
C GLU A 281 13.58 -6.62 10.42
N ALA A 282 13.38 -5.41 10.89
CA ALA A 282 13.56 -4.19 10.11
C ALA A 282 13.67 -2.96 11.03
N SER A 283 14.43 -3.09 12.09
CA SER A 283 14.57 -1.99 13.07
C SER A 283 15.24 -0.75 12.49
N SER A 284 16.06 -0.91 11.44
CA SER A 284 16.77 0.19 10.76
C SER A 284 17.41 1.20 11.71
N GLY A 285 17.93 0.70 12.84
CA GLY A 285 18.53 1.52 13.89
C GLY A 285 17.54 2.31 14.75
N CYS A 286 16.23 2.18 14.56
CA CYS A 286 15.23 2.76 15.46
C CYS A 286 15.27 2.05 16.81
N VAL A 287 15.21 2.82 17.90
CA VAL A 287 15.35 2.34 19.29
C VAL A 287 14.05 2.45 20.10
N CYS A 288 12.91 2.69 19.46
CA CYS A 288 11.66 2.78 20.17
C CYS A 288 11.19 1.39 20.65
N ASP A 289 10.57 1.32 21.82
CA ASP A 289 10.11 0.11 22.52
C ASP A 289 11.24 -0.93 22.68
N PHE A 290 11.01 -2.18 22.29
CA PHE A 290 11.94 -3.28 22.45
C PHE A 290 12.72 -3.54 21.15
N PRO A 291 13.88 -2.92 20.94
CA PRO A 291 14.59 -2.91 19.66
C PRO A 291 15.43 -4.18 19.45
N ILE A 292 14.84 -5.35 19.63
CA ILE A 292 15.53 -6.61 19.32
C ILE A 292 15.63 -6.74 17.79
N GLN A 293 16.86 -6.86 17.31
CA GLN A 293 17.15 -7.09 15.90
C GLN A 293 17.03 -8.57 15.57
N THR A 294 15.81 -9.06 15.49
CA THR A 294 15.54 -10.46 15.17
C THR A 294 14.21 -10.61 14.44
N SER A 295 14.17 -11.57 13.52
CA SER A 295 12.92 -12.01 12.92
C SER A 295 12.26 -13.04 13.82
N LEU A 296 10.95 -12.96 13.99
CA LEU A 296 10.16 -13.84 14.83
C LEU A 296 9.06 -14.52 14.02
N ALA A 297 8.69 -15.71 14.43
CA ALA A 297 7.52 -16.41 13.97
C ALA A 297 6.70 -16.86 15.17
N PHE A 298 5.42 -16.56 15.18
CA PHE A 298 4.47 -17.01 16.20
C PHE A 298 3.53 -18.04 15.60
N ALA A 299 3.35 -19.15 16.28
CA ALA A 299 2.38 -20.17 15.96
C ALA A 299 1.22 -20.13 16.97
N PRO A 300 0.02 -20.57 16.61
CA PRO A 300 -0.99 -20.91 17.58
C PRO A 300 -0.50 -22.01 18.54
N PRO A 301 -1.00 -22.05 19.79
CA PRO A 301 -0.50 -23.02 20.77
C PRO A 301 -0.75 -24.48 20.39
N ASP A 302 -1.65 -24.75 19.45
CA ASP A 302 -2.07 -26.10 19.03
C ASP A 302 -1.43 -26.54 17.69
N LEU A 303 -0.37 -25.84 17.23
CA LEU A 303 0.39 -26.21 16.04
C LEU A 303 1.64 -27.01 16.38
#